data_4db606146a28cd701f3e6aa1add9da83
#
_entry.id   4db606146a28cd701f3e6aa1add9da83
#
_cell.length_a   1.000
_cell.length_b   1.000
_cell.length_c   1.000
_cell.angle_alpha   90.00
_cell.angle_beta   90.00
_cell.angle_gamma   90.00
#
_symmetry.space_group_name_H-M   'P 1'
#
loop_
_entity.id
_entity.type
_entity.pdbx_description
1 polymer ?
#
loop_
_entity_poly.entity_id
_entity_poly.type
_entity_poly.pdbx_seq_one_letter_code
_entity_poly.pdbx_strand_id
1 'polypeptide(L)'
;MVIDTLRRVRRRFLPAHIRADIRDTQLLVALLEEVLEPDSDCLDVGAHAGSVLGEMVRLAPRGRHVAWEPLPAFADRLRERFPGVEVREAALGNEPGERAFAHVVDDPGWSGFRARPTPSSGPVEELTVRVERLDDVLAEGVRPAFVKIDVEGAEEEVVLGAQETLRRHRPVVAFEHGRGSADHYGTTPATIHELLAEELGYEISGLDGDGPYAAERFIEIFASGERVNFVARPRR
;
A
#
# COMPACT_ATOMS: atom_id res chain seq x y z
N MET A 1 31.55 8.36 1.91
CA MET A 1 31.52 9.68 2.60
C MET A 1 31.27 10.86 1.64
N VAL A 2 32.08 11.12 0.61
CA VAL A 2 31.89 12.25 -0.32
C VAL A 2 30.60 12.10 -1.19
N ILE A 3 30.30 10.90 -1.66
CA ILE A 3 29.12 10.60 -2.49
C ILE A 3 27.82 10.79 -1.70
N ASP A 4 27.80 10.43 -0.41
CA ASP A 4 26.60 10.63 0.44
C ASP A 4 26.35 12.10 0.76
N THR A 5 27.41 12.87 0.92
CA THR A 5 27.30 14.32 1.13
C THR A 5 26.73 15.01 -0.11
N LEU A 6 27.18 14.64 -1.32
CA LEU A 6 26.67 15.18 -2.58
C LEU A 6 25.19 14.77 -2.84
N ARG A 7 24.81 13.53 -2.46
CA ARG A 7 23.41 13.08 -2.53
C ARG A 7 22.52 13.85 -1.55
N ARG A 8 23.00 14.12 -0.31
CA ARG A 8 22.28 14.93 0.68
C ARG A 8 22.11 16.38 0.23
N VAL A 9 23.14 16.99 -0.37
CA VAL A 9 23.06 18.36 -0.88
C VAL A 9 22.08 18.48 -2.05
N ARG A 10 22.10 17.54 -3.01
CA ARG A 10 21.13 17.50 -4.10
C ARG A 10 19.68 17.33 -3.62
N ARG A 11 19.43 16.49 -2.59
CA ARG A 11 18.09 16.29 -2.02
C ARG A 11 17.46 17.57 -1.47
N ARG A 12 18.27 18.52 -0.94
CA ARG A 12 17.78 19.78 -0.37
C ARG A 12 17.14 20.72 -1.41
N PHE A 13 17.42 20.51 -2.69
CA PHE A 13 16.89 21.30 -3.81
C PHE A 13 15.73 20.62 -4.54
N LEU A 14 15.31 19.42 -4.10
CA LEU A 14 14.14 18.75 -4.67
C LEU A 14 12.85 19.43 -4.17
N PRO A 15 11.75 19.39 -4.97
CA PRO A 15 10.42 19.79 -4.53
C PRO A 15 10.01 19.10 -3.24
N ALA A 16 9.15 19.75 -2.44
CA ALA A 16 8.79 19.25 -1.10
C ALA A 16 8.11 17.86 -1.16
N HIS A 17 7.21 17.63 -2.13
CA HIS A 17 6.54 16.34 -2.33
C HIS A 17 7.55 15.22 -2.65
N ILE A 18 8.51 15.44 -3.56
CA ILE A 18 9.54 14.43 -3.87
C ILE A 18 10.40 14.10 -2.65
N ARG A 19 10.68 15.09 -1.80
CA ARG A 19 11.41 14.85 -0.55
C ARG A 19 10.59 14.03 0.45
N ALA A 20 9.28 14.26 0.50
CA ALA A 20 8.36 13.48 1.32
C ALA A 20 8.32 12.03 0.85
N ASP A 21 8.13 11.77 -0.45
CA ASP A 21 8.11 10.43 -1.04
C ASP A 21 9.40 9.65 -0.76
N ILE A 22 10.56 10.31 -0.93
CA ILE A 22 11.86 9.70 -0.61
C ILE A 22 11.96 9.36 0.88
N ARG A 23 11.48 10.24 1.76
CA ARG A 23 11.49 10.02 3.22
C ARG A 23 10.60 8.84 3.57
N ASP A 24 9.38 8.82 3.05
CA ASP A 24 8.40 7.79 3.36
C ASP A 24 8.84 6.42 2.83
N THR A 25 9.45 6.38 1.63
CA THR A 25 10.09 5.16 1.11
C THR A 25 11.19 4.65 2.05
N GLN A 26 12.04 5.56 2.59
CA GLN A 26 13.10 5.17 3.53
C GLN A 26 12.55 4.66 4.87
N LEU A 27 11.48 5.29 5.36
CA LEU A 27 10.80 4.86 6.58
C LEU A 27 10.12 3.51 6.39
N LEU A 28 9.50 3.28 5.23
CA LEU A 28 8.90 1.99 4.90
C LEU A 28 9.95 0.88 4.81
N VAL A 29 11.11 1.14 4.19
CA VAL A 29 12.22 0.17 4.16
C VAL A 29 12.72 -0.14 5.58
N ALA A 30 12.89 0.88 6.42
CA ALA A 30 13.29 0.68 7.81
C ALA A 30 12.25 -0.13 8.61
N LEU A 31 10.96 0.09 8.34
CA LEU A 31 9.87 -0.70 8.93
C LEU A 31 9.94 -2.17 8.47
N LEU A 32 10.20 -2.43 7.20
CA LEU A 32 10.39 -3.79 6.69
C LEU A 32 11.60 -4.46 7.34
N GLU A 33 12.73 -3.75 7.51
CA GLU A 33 13.93 -4.26 8.22
C GLU A 33 13.68 -4.56 9.70
N GLU A 34 12.75 -3.84 10.35
CA GLU A 34 12.34 -4.10 11.73
C GLU A 34 11.43 -5.33 11.87
N VAL A 35 10.52 -5.51 10.91
CA VAL A 35 9.40 -6.47 11.02
C VAL A 35 9.73 -7.83 10.41
N LEU A 36 10.52 -7.86 9.31
CA LEU A 36 10.68 -9.07 8.53
C LEU A 36 11.84 -9.95 9.00
N GLU A 37 11.53 -11.21 9.21
CA GLU A 37 12.48 -12.29 9.33
C GLU A 37 12.70 -12.95 7.95
N PRO A 38 13.80 -13.68 7.72
CA PRO A 38 14.12 -14.25 6.41
C PRO A 38 13.08 -15.20 5.79
N ASP A 39 12.13 -15.69 6.58
CA ASP A 39 11.02 -16.59 6.18
C ASP A 39 9.64 -15.97 6.34
N SER A 40 9.56 -14.66 6.54
CA SER A 40 8.31 -13.91 6.63
C SER A 40 7.57 -13.90 5.30
N ASP A 41 6.29 -14.29 5.30
CA ASP A 41 5.41 -14.12 4.16
C ASP A 41 4.96 -12.65 4.07
N CYS A 42 4.88 -12.07 2.86
CA CYS A 42 4.47 -10.68 2.66
C CYS A 42 3.44 -10.55 1.54
N LEU A 43 2.54 -9.58 1.70
CA LEU A 43 1.56 -9.22 0.68
C LEU A 43 1.81 -7.78 0.21
N ASP A 44 1.89 -7.56 -1.11
CA ASP A 44 2.02 -6.24 -1.74
C ASP A 44 0.79 -5.96 -2.59
N VAL A 45 -0.12 -5.13 -2.07
CA VAL A 45 -1.38 -4.78 -2.72
C VAL A 45 -1.22 -3.42 -3.40
N GLY A 46 -1.34 -3.41 -4.73
CA GLY A 46 -0.93 -2.29 -5.58
C GLY A 46 0.59 -2.28 -5.76
N ALA A 47 1.16 -3.38 -6.27
CA ALA A 47 2.60 -3.55 -6.34
C ALA A 47 3.29 -2.65 -7.39
N HIS A 48 2.54 -2.16 -8.38
CA HIS A 48 3.02 -1.27 -9.44
C HIS A 48 4.36 -1.74 -10.03
N ALA A 49 5.44 -0.94 -9.96
CA ALA A 49 6.77 -1.30 -10.47
C ALA A 49 7.57 -2.26 -9.55
N GLY A 50 7.00 -2.68 -8.42
CA GLY A 50 7.61 -3.65 -7.50
C GLY A 50 8.76 -3.10 -6.66
N SER A 51 8.74 -1.81 -6.33
CA SER A 51 9.79 -1.21 -5.50
C SER A 51 9.77 -1.77 -4.08
N VAL A 52 8.59 -1.84 -3.46
CA VAL A 52 8.40 -2.38 -2.10
C VAL A 52 8.53 -3.90 -2.13
N LEU A 53 7.92 -4.57 -3.12
CA LEU A 53 8.04 -6.01 -3.33
C LEU A 53 9.52 -6.46 -3.41
N GLY A 54 10.36 -5.68 -4.09
CA GLY A 54 11.80 -5.97 -4.18
C GLY A 54 12.51 -5.96 -2.82
N GLU A 55 12.11 -5.07 -1.91
CA GLU A 55 12.63 -5.03 -0.54
C GLU A 55 12.09 -6.20 0.30
N MET A 56 10.80 -6.57 0.14
CA MET A 56 10.23 -7.75 0.79
C MET A 56 11.00 -9.03 0.40
N VAL A 57 11.21 -9.24 -0.91
CA VAL A 57 11.98 -10.40 -1.42
C VAL A 57 13.43 -10.39 -0.93
N ARG A 58 14.06 -9.21 -0.86
CA ARG A 58 15.44 -9.07 -0.37
C ARG A 58 15.57 -9.43 1.10
N LEU A 59 14.63 -8.97 1.93
CA LEU A 59 14.66 -9.13 3.39
C LEU A 59 14.18 -10.51 3.84
N ALA A 60 13.14 -11.03 3.15
CA ALA A 60 12.55 -12.32 3.47
C ALA A 60 12.67 -13.31 2.30
N PRO A 61 13.89 -13.72 1.89
CA PRO A 61 14.13 -14.52 0.68
C PRO A 61 13.58 -15.95 0.73
N ARG A 62 13.12 -16.43 1.89
CA ARG A 62 12.49 -17.73 2.06
C ARG A 62 10.99 -17.63 2.33
N GLY A 63 10.46 -16.41 2.45
CA GLY A 63 9.04 -16.16 2.59
C GLY A 63 8.27 -16.40 1.30
N ARG A 64 6.97 -16.64 1.42
CA ARG A 64 6.04 -16.67 0.29
C ARG A 64 5.44 -15.28 0.12
N HIS A 65 5.72 -14.68 -1.03
CA HIS A 65 5.23 -13.35 -1.33
C HIS A 65 4.13 -13.43 -2.38
N VAL A 66 3.08 -12.63 -2.18
CA VAL A 66 2.00 -12.47 -3.14
C VAL A 66 1.84 -10.98 -3.45
N ALA A 67 1.75 -10.64 -4.74
CA ALA A 67 1.56 -9.28 -5.20
C ALA A 67 0.28 -9.18 -6.04
N TRP A 68 -0.51 -8.14 -5.81
CA TRP A 68 -1.67 -7.79 -6.63
C TRP A 68 -1.37 -6.51 -7.41
N GLU A 69 -1.54 -6.60 -8.73
CA GLU A 69 -1.35 -5.49 -9.65
C GLU A 69 -2.36 -5.61 -10.80
N PRO A 70 -3.35 -4.71 -10.90
CA PRO A 70 -4.41 -4.83 -11.90
C PRO A 70 -3.98 -4.48 -13.31
N LEU A 71 -2.92 -3.70 -13.51
CA LEU A 71 -2.45 -3.32 -14.83
C LEU A 71 -1.58 -4.42 -15.46
N PRO A 72 -2.00 -5.05 -16.61
CA PRO A 72 -1.32 -6.20 -17.18
C PRO A 72 0.17 -5.96 -17.45
N ALA A 73 0.52 -4.78 -17.98
CA ALA A 73 1.91 -4.45 -18.30
C ALA A 73 2.82 -4.40 -17.06
N PHE A 74 2.28 -4.05 -15.90
CA PHE A 74 3.02 -4.07 -14.63
C PHE A 74 3.05 -5.48 -14.04
N ALA A 75 1.93 -6.21 -14.07
CA ALA A 75 1.87 -7.59 -13.62
C ALA A 75 2.88 -8.47 -14.37
N ASP A 76 3.00 -8.32 -15.67
CA ASP A 76 3.98 -9.06 -16.49
C ASP A 76 5.43 -8.72 -16.12
N ARG A 77 5.74 -7.43 -15.94
CA ARG A 77 7.07 -6.99 -15.46
C ARG A 77 7.41 -7.53 -14.07
N LEU A 78 6.43 -7.60 -13.17
CA LEU A 78 6.61 -8.18 -11.85
C LEU A 78 6.91 -9.68 -11.94
N ARG A 79 6.20 -10.45 -12.79
CA ARG A 79 6.45 -11.88 -13.03
C ARG A 79 7.86 -12.12 -13.58
N GLU A 80 8.29 -11.28 -14.53
CA GLU A 80 9.65 -11.35 -15.10
C GLU A 80 10.73 -11.04 -14.06
N ARG A 81 10.50 -9.99 -13.24
CA ARG A 81 11.49 -9.51 -12.27
C ARG A 81 11.57 -10.38 -11.02
N PHE A 82 10.46 -10.98 -10.61
CA PHE A 82 10.33 -11.74 -9.37
C PHE A 82 9.73 -13.13 -9.61
N PRO A 83 10.45 -14.05 -10.27
CA PRO A 83 9.91 -15.36 -10.68
C PRO A 83 9.49 -16.27 -9.51
N GLY A 84 9.91 -15.93 -8.27
CA GLY A 84 9.52 -16.65 -7.04
C GLY A 84 8.30 -16.08 -6.33
N VAL A 85 7.70 -14.99 -6.85
CA VAL A 85 6.54 -14.31 -6.28
C VAL A 85 5.27 -14.72 -7.01
N GLU A 86 4.19 -14.99 -6.30
CA GLU A 86 2.87 -15.12 -6.90
C GLU A 86 2.35 -13.73 -7.29
N VAL A 87 2.30 -13.43 -8.60
CA VAL A 87 1.77 -12.17 -9.11
C VAL A 87 0.37 -12.37 -9.67
N ARG A 88 -0.61 -11.76 -9.05
CA ARG A 88 -2.02 -11.78 -9.41
C ARG A 88 -2.39 -10.53 -10.19
N GLU A 89 -2.81 -10.71 -11.44
CA GLU A 89 -3.30 -9.63 -12.30
C GLU A 89 -4.75 -9.34 -11.92
N ALA A 90 -4.91 -8.66 -10.79
CA ALA A 90 -6.18 -8.31 -10.21
C ALA A 90 -6.00 -7.13 -9.23
N ALA A 91 -7.05 -6.40 -8.98
CA ALA A 91 -7.15 -5.53 -7.81
C ALA A 91 -7.68 -6.34 -6.61
N LEU A 92 -7.44 -5.85 -5.38
CA LEU A 92 -8.15 -6.33 -4.20
C LEU A 92 -9.28 -5.36 -3.83
N GLY A 93 -10.36 -5.91 -3.29
CA GLY A 93 -11.50 -5.17 -2.77
C GLY A 93 -12.40 -6.05 -1.91
N ASN A 94 -13.52 -5.50 -1.47
CA ASN A 94 -14.49 -6.23 -0.65
C ASN A 94 -15.45 -7.11 -1.48
N GLU A 95 -15.76 -6.69 -2.70
CA GLU A 95 -16.69 -7.40 -3.58
C GLU A 95 -15.93 -7.96 -4.79
N PRO A 96 -15.78 -9.30 -4.88
CA PRO A 96 -15.10 -9.93 -6.01
C PRO A 96 -15.92 -9.81 -7.30
N GLY A 97 -15.25 -9.74 -8.44
CA GLY A 97 -15.89 -9.62 -9.76
C GLY A 97 -15.04 -8.88 -10.76
N GLU A 98 -15.67 -8.16 -11.67
CA GLU A 98 -15.02 -7.26 -12.63
C GLU A 98 -15.51 -5.84 -12.41
N ARG A 99 -14.59 -4.87 -12.48
CA ARG A 99 -14.91 -3.44 -12.32
C ARG A 99 -14.18 -2.58 -13.35
N ALA A 100 -14.80 -1.47 -13.72
CA ALA A 100 -14.13 -0.42 -14.47
C ALA A 100 -12.96 0.17 -13.66
N PHE A 101 -11.86 0.43 -14.34
CA PHE A 101 -10.60 0.93 -13.77
C PHE A 101 -10.07 2.03 -14.68
N ALA A 102 -9.83 3.20 -14.11
CA ALA A 102 -9.27 4.35 -14.81
C ALA A 102 -7.75 4.21 -14.86
N HIS A 103 -7.20 3.92 -16.03
CA HIS A 103 -5.76 3.82 -16.28
C HIS A 103 -5.23 5.18 -16.74
N VAL A 104 -4.41 5.82 -15.93
CA VAL A 104 -3.69 7.05 -16.29
C VAL A 104 -2.42 6.67 -17.04
N VAL A 105 -2.43 6.78 -18.36
CA VAL A 105 -1.40 6.19 -19.23
C VAL A 105 0.00 6.74 -18.96
N ASP A 106 0.13 8.07 -18.81
CA ASP A 106 1.43 8.74 -18.62
C ASP A 106 1.89 8.74 -17.14
N ASP A 107 1.00 8.39 -16.21
CA ASP A 107 1.30 8.32 -14.78
C ASP A 107 0.49 7.19 -14.10
N PRO A 108 0.83 5.93 -14.37
CA PRO A 108 0.06 4.77 -13.93
C PRO A 108 -0.11 4.64 -12.41
N GLY A 109 0.76 5.29 -11.61
CA GLY A 109 0.61 5.35 -10.17
C GLY A 109 -0.64 6.09 -9.68
N TRP A 110 -1.35 6.84 -10.57
CA TRP A 110 -2.61 7.50 -10.29
C TRP A 110 -3.84 6.72 -10.78
N SER A 111 -3.63 5.50 -11.25
CA SER A 111 -4.70 4.65 -11.76
C SER A 111 -5.51 4.03 -10.61
N GLY A 112 -6.83 3.88 -10.79
CA GLY A 112 -7.70 3.35 -9.74
C GLY A 112 -9.13 3.09 -10.23
N PHE A 113 -10.00 2.60 -9.36
CA PHE A 113 -11.41 2.37 -9.71
C PHE A 113 -12.20 3.66 -9.99
N ARG A 114 -11.66 4.81 -9.63
CA ARG A 114 -12.27 6.11 -9.87
C ARG A 114 -11.29 7.05 -10.54
N ALA A 115 -11.72 7.62 -11.67
CA ALA A 115 -10.99 8.71 -12.28
C ALA A 115 -10.95 9.91 -11.33
N ARG A 116 -9.77 10.51 -11.18
CA ARG A 116 -9.55 11.68 -10.33
C ARG A 116 -8.63 12.68 -11.03
N PRO A 117 -8.61 13.95 -10.62
CA PRO A 117 -7.64 14.91 -11.15
C PRO A 117 -6.22 14.40 -10.89
N THR A 118 -5.40 14.38 -11.94
CA THR A 118 -3.98 13.95 -11.87
C THR A 118 -3.09 15.11 -12.27
N PRO A 119 -1.82 15.13 -11.83
CA PRO A 119 -0.83 16.07 -12.34
C PRO A 119 -0.52 15.87 -13.83
N SER A 120 -0.74 14.65 -14.34
CA SER A 120 -0.56 14.30 -15.74
C SER A 120 -1.66 14.89 -16.61
N SER A 121 -1.29 15.42 -17.78
CA SER A 121 -2.22 15.85 -18.84
C SER A 121 -2.48 14.76 -19.88
N GLY A 122 -1.96 13.55 -19.66
CA GLY A 122 -2.09 12.41 -20.56
C GLY A 122 -3.49 11.79 -20.58
N PRO A 123 -3.73 10.85 -21.49
CA PRO A 123 -5.02 10.18 -21.61
C PRO A 123 -5.30 9.30 -20.39
N VAL A 124 -6.59 9.22 -20.05
CA VAL A 124 -7.12 8.25 -19.10
C VAL A 124 -7.93 7.24 -19.91
N GLU A 125 -7.54 5.98 -19.85
CA GLU A 125 -8.23 4.87 -20.51
C GLU A 125 -9.07 4.11 -19.49
N GLU A 126 -10.25 3.67 -19.88
CA GLU A 126 -11.07 2.79 -19.05
C GLU A 126 -10.75 1.34 -19.39
N LEU A 127 -10.32 0.59 -18.40
CA LEU A 127 -10.06 -0.85 -18.48
C LEU A 127 -11.08 -1.59 -17.62
N THR A 128 -11.33 -2.85 -17.94
CA THR A 128 -12.02 -3.77 -17.03
C THR A 128 -10.97 -4.62 -16.33
N VAL A 129 -10.96 -4.56 -14.99
CA VAL A 129 -10.02 -5.35 -14.18
C VAL A 129 -10.78 -6.32 -13.29
N ARG A 130 -10.16 -7.47 -13.05
CA ARG A 130 -10.65 -8.43 -12.05
C ARG A 130 -10.43 -7.86 -10.65
N VAL A 131 -11.42 -8.07 -9.78
CA VAL A 131 -11.34 -7.77 -8.35
C VAL A 131 -11.41 -9.07 -7.58
N GLU A 132 -10.51 -9.26 -6.63
CA GLU A 132 -10.48 -10.40 -5.72
C GLU A 132 -10.68 -9.92 -4.28
N ARG A 133 -11.22 -10.78 -3.45
CA ARG A 133 -11.31 -10.58 -2.01
C ARG A 133 -10.19 -11.37 -1.34
N LEU A 134 -9.34 -10.72 -0.54
CA LEU A 134 -8.15 -11.37 0.03
C LEU A 134 -8.50 -12.62 0.84
N ASP A 135 -9.55 -12.54 1.65
CA ASP A 135 -9.99 -13.66 2.50
C ASP A 135 -10.42 -14.90 1.71
N ASP A 136 -10.83 -14.73 0.42
CA ASP A 136 -11.26 -15.81 -0.45
C ASP A 136 -10.11 -16.45 -1.24
N VAL A 137 -9.02 -15.70 -1.48
CA VAL A 137 -7.97 -16.09 -2.43
C VAL A 137 -6.59 -16.33 -1.81
N LEU A 138 -6.41 -16.00 -0.54
CA LEU A 138 -5.13 -16.23 0.14
C LEU A 138 -4.88 -17.75 0.24
N ALA A 139 -3.77 -18.21 -0.35
CA ALA A 139 -3.43 -19.61 -0.39
C ALA A 139 -3.25 -20.20 1.01
N GLU A 140 -3.73 -21.43 1.21
CA GLU A 140 -3.56 -22.14 2.47
C GLU A 140 -2.08 -22.22 2.88
N GLY A 141 -1.81 -21.91 4.14
CA GLY A 141 -0.47 -21.93 4.71
C GLY A 141 0.35 -20.69 4.45
N VAL A 142 -0.11 -19.66 3.71
CA VAL A 142 0.48 -18.31 3.69
C VAL A 142 0.10 -17.62 5.01
N ARG A 143 1.10 -17.09 5.71
CA ARG A 143 0.93 -16.42 7.00
C ARG A 143 1.60 -15.04 6.94
N PRO A 144 0.91 -14.04 6.39
CA PRO A 144 1.51 -12.73 6.20
C PRO A 144 1.97 -12.14 7.53
N ALA A 145 3.25 -11.78 7.61
CA ALA A 145 3.83 -10.97 8.67
C ALA A 145 3.69 -9.48 8.36
N PHE A 146 3.62 -9.16 7.06
CA PHE A 146 3.50 -7.80 6.57
C PHE A 146 2.56 -7.70 5.37
N VAL A 147 1.75 -6.65 5.35
CA VAL A 147 0.88 -6.29 4.23
C VAL A 147 1.10 -4.82 3.88
N LYS A 148 1.42 -4.52 2.62
CA LYS A 148 1.37 -3.15 2.09
C LYS A 148 0.07 -2.98 1.31
N ILE A 149 -0.65 -1.88 1.56
CA ILE A 149 -1.87 -1.50 0.84
C ILE A 149 -1.69 -0.08 0.31
N ASP A 150 -1.64 0.05 -1.01
CA ASP A 150 -1.48 1.32 -1.69
C ASP A 150 -2.19 1.18 -3.05
N VAL A 151 -3.46 1.53 -3.04
CA VAL A 151 -4.42 1.26 -4.11
C VAL A 151 -5.21 2.50 -4.53
N GLU A 152 -4.58 3.67 -4.25
CA GLU A 152 -5.00 4.96 -4.77
C GLU A 152 -6.44 5.36 -4.35
N GLY A 153 -6.77 5.07 -3.07
CA GLY A 153 -7.99 5.49 -2.38
C GLY A 153 -8.96 4.36 -2.04
N ALA A 154 -8.75 3.13 -2.55
CA ALA A 154 -9.61 1.99 -2.26
C ALA A 154 -9.15 1.15 -1.05
N GLU A 155 -8.29 1.69 -0.18
CA GLU A 155 -7.66 0.98 0.96
C GLU A 155 -8.72 0.39 1.91
N GLU A 156 -9.81 1.12 2.17
CA GLU A 156 -10.90 0.64 3.02
C GLU A 156 -11.56 -0.61 2.41
N GLU A 157 -11.81 -0.63 1.10
CA GLU A 157 -12.35 -1.80 0.42
C GLU A 157 -11.42 -3.02 0.54
N VAL A 158 -10.10 -2.80 0.45
CA VAL A 158 -9.10 -3.87 0.65
C VAL A 158 -9.14 -4.40 2.08
N VAL A 159 -9.16 -3.52 3.08
CA VAL A 159 -9.22 -3.91 4.50
C VAL A 159 -10.52 -4.67 4.80
N LEU A 160 -11.66 -4.21 4.25
CA LEU A 160 -12.95 -4.92 4.38
C LEU A 160 -12.90 -6.33 3.78
N GLY A 161 -12.20 -6.50 2.65
CA GLY A 161 -12.01 -7.80 1.99
C GLY A 161 -10.93 -8.68 2.64
N ALA A 162 -10.23 -8.19 3.65
CA ALA A 162 -9.09 -8.84 4.31
C ALA A 162 -9.32 -9.10 5.81
N GLN A 163 -10.51 -8.87 6.33
CA GLN A 163 -10.76 -8.85 7.77
C GLN A 163 -10.41 -10.17 8.47
N GLU A 164 -10.74 -11.33 7.88
CA GLU A 164 -10.43 -12.65 8.46
C GLU A 164 -8.92 -12.89 8.47
N THR A 165 -8.25 -12.56 7.37
CA THR A 165 -6.78 -12.62 7.24
C THR A 165 -6.11 -11.77 8.30
N LEU A 166 -6.54 -10.50 8.46
CA LEU A 166 -5.98 -9.57 9.44
C LEU A 166 -6.23 -10.00 10.88
N ARG A 167 -7.43 -10.51 11.21
CA ARG A 167 -7.73 -11.05 12.54
C ARG A 167 -6.89 -12.29 12.87
N ARG A 168 -6.75 -13.19 11.89
CA ARG A 168 -6.10 -14.48 12.08
C ARG A 168 -4.58 -14.40 12.17
N HIS A 169 -3.97 -13.63 11.29
CA HIS A 169 -2.51 -13.61 11.13
C HIS A 169 -1.84 -12.42 11.82
N ARG A 170 -2.61 -11.36 12.09
CA ARG A 170 -2.14 -10.17 12.81
C ARG A 170 -0.87 -9.55 12.19
N PRO A 171 -0.80 -9.40 10.85
CA PRO A 171 0.36 -8.78 10.21
C PRO A 171 0.52 -7.31 10.62
N VAL A 172 1.71 -6.75 10.45
CA VAL A 172 1.88 -5.31 10.36
C VAL A 172 1.35 -4.84 9.01
N VAL A 173 0.54 -3.79 8.99
CA VAL A 173 -0.07 -3.24 7.76
C VAL A 173 0.47 -1.84 7.51
N ALA A 174 1.18 -1.63 6.41
CA ALA A 174 1.49 -0.30 5.91
C ALA A 174 0.43 0.10 4.86
N PHE A 175 -0.15 1.29 4.98
CA PHE A 175 -1.20 1.71 4.07
C PHE A 175 -1.13 3.20 3.75
N GLU A 176 -1.56 3.57 2.54
CA GLU A 176 -1.79 4.95 2.17
C GLU A 176 -3.22 5.36 2.53
N HIS A 177 -3.41 6.57 3.05
CA HIS A 177 -4.72 7.17 3.24
C HIS A 177 -4.59 8.68 3.22
N GLY A 178 -4.98 9.29 2.12
CA GLY A 178 -4.77 10.71 1.89
C GLY A 178 -5.92 11.41 1.17
N ARG A 179 -5.94 12.73 1.28
CA ARG A 179 -6.83 13.58 0.48
C ARG A 179 -6.43 13.51 -0.98
N GLY A 180 -7.44 13.56 -1.88
CA GLY A 180 -7.22 13.44 -3.33
C GLY A 180 -7.18 12.00 -3.82
N SER A 181 -7.21 11.01 -2.92
CA SER A 181 -7.41 9.60 -3.23
C SER A 181 -8.64 9.06 -2.50
N ALA A 182 -8.58 8.88 -1.19
CA ALA A 182 -9.65 8.28 -0.38
C ALA A 182 -10.99 9.02 -0.46
N ASP A 183 -11.02 10.34 -0.48
CA ASP A 183 -12.23 11.15 -0.60
C ASP A 183 -13.00 10.93 -1.91
N HIS A 184 -12.36 10.49 -3.00
CA HIS A 184 -13.05 10.09 -4.24
C HIS A 184 -13.82 8.77 -4.09
N TYR A 185 -13.50 7.95 -3.11
CA TYR A 185 -14.19 6.69 -2.81
C TYR A 185 -15.27 6.84 -1.74
N GLY A 186 -15.37 8.02 -1.12
CA GLY A 186 -16.28 8.26 -0.01
C GLY A 186 -15.77 7.69 1.32
N THR A 187 -14.55 7.16 1.34
CA THR A 187 -13.86 6.72 2.54
C THR A 187 -13.44 7.91 3.37
N THR A 188 -13.67 7.84 4.66
CA THR A 188 -13.30 8.90 5.60
C THR A 188 -12.20 8.40 6.54
N PRO A 189 -11.37 9.31 7.08
CA PRO A 189 -10.39 8.91 8.10
C PRO A 189 -11.05 8.32 9.35
N ALA A 190 -12.31 8.67 9.64
CA ALA A 190 -13.06 8.07 10.75
C ALA A 190 -13.40 6.61 10.48
N THR A 191 -13.89 6.28 9.27
CA THR A 191 -14.31 4.90 8.92
C THR A 191 -13.13 3.94 8.87
N ILE A 192 -12.02 4.31 8.26
CA ILE A 192 -10.84 3.44 8.23
C ILE A 192 -10.18 3.31 9.60
N HIS A 193 -10.20 4.38 10.43
CA HIS A 193 -9.73 4.30 11.80
C HIS A 193 -10.59 3.35 12.63
N GLU A 194 -11.92 3.47 12.58
CA GLU A 194 -12.86 2.59 13.27
C GLU A 194 -12.61 1.13 12.87
N LEU A 195 -12.52 0.85 11.57
CA LEU A 195 -12.29 -0.50 11.05
C LEU A 195 -10.96 -1.09 11.54
N LEU A 196 -9.86 -0.37 11.42
CA LEU A 196 -8.54 -0.87 11.82
C LEU A 196 -8.36 -0.88 13.34
N ALA A 197 -8.71 0.22 14.02
CA ALA A 197 -8.40 0.37 15.43
C ALA A 197 -9.43 -0.28 16.34
N GLU A 198 -10.73 -0.12 16.06
CA GLU A 198 -11.78 -0.59 16.99
C GLU A 198 -12.24 -2.01 16.63
N GLU A 199 -12.49 -2.31 15.35
CA GLU A 199 -13.00 -3.63 14.95
C GLU A 199 -11.89 -4.68 14.83
N LEU A 200 -10.73 -4.31 14.28
CA LEU A 200 -9.61 -5.23 14.03
C LEU A 200 -8.54 -5.19 15.13
N GLY A 201 -8.59 -4.21 16.04
CA GLY A 201 -7.70 -4.12 17.19
C GLY A 201 -6.26 -3.79 16.82
N TYR A 202 -6.06 -2.82 15.94
CA TYR A 202 -4.77 -2.28 15.59
C TYR A 202 -4.51 -0.91 16.24
N GLU A 203 -3.26 -0.52 16.31
CA GLU A 203 -2.82 0.83 16.62
C GLU A 203 -2.25 1.48 15.37
N ILE A 204 -2.78 2.66 14.99
CA ILE A 204 -2.35 3.40 13.81
C ILE A 204 -1.33 4.46 14.20
N SER A 205 -0.20 4.48 13.51
CA SER A 205 0.90 5.43 13.71
C SER A 205 1.45 5.91 12.35
N GLY A 206 2.25 6.96 12.36
CA GLY A 206 3.09 7.30 11.21
C GLY A 206 4.20 6.29 10.99
N LEU A 207 4.73 6.20 9.78
CA LEU A 207 5.89 5.35 9.46
C LEU A 207 7.14 5.71 10.29
N ASP A 208 7.22 6.94 10.81
CA ASP A 208 8.28 7.42 11.70
C ASP A 208 8.09 7.06 13.18
N GLY A 209 7.01 6.32 13.49
CA GLY A 209 6.67 5.89 14.86
C GLY A 209 5.91 6.94 15.68
N ASP A 210 5.59 8.11 15.10
CA ASP A 210 4.72 9.08 15.73
C ASP A 210 3.31 8.50 15.88
N GLY A 211 2.78 8.48 17.10
CA GLY A 211 1.51 7.83 17.45
C GLY A 211 1.62 6.96 18.70
N PRO A 212 0.69 6.05 18.95
CA PRO A 212 -0.50 5.76 18.15
C PRO A 212 -1.53 6.92 18.16
N TYR A 213 -2.24 7.07 17.04
CA TYR A 213 -3.22 8.14 16.87
C TYR A 213 -4.61 7.72 17.35
N ALA A 214 -5.22 8.54 18.19
CA ALA A 214 -6.66 8.52 18.42
C ALA A 214 -7.39 9.02 17.15
N ALA A 215 -8.68 8.72 17.03
CA ALA A 215 -9.48 9.05 15.85
C ALA A 215 -9.44 10.55 15.52
N GLU A 216 -9.54 11.43 16.53
CA GLU A 216 -9.52 12.87 16.32
C GLU A 216 -8.19 13.34 15.70
N ARG A 217 -7.06 12.82 16.20
CA ARG A 217 -5.74 13.17 15.67
C ARG A 217 -5.53 12.63 14.24
N PHE A 218 -6.01 11.42 13.97
CA PHE A 218 -5.94 10.83 12.64
C PHE A 218 -6.75 11.65 11.61
N ILE A 219 -7.96 12.12 12.01
CA ILE A 219 -8.79 13.02 11.20
C ILE A 219 -8.09 14.36 10.93
N GLU A 220 -7.43 14.96 11.96
CA GLU A 220 -6.66 16.20 11.79
C GLU A 220 -5.50 16.04 10.80
N ILE A 221 -4.76 14.93 10.89
CA ILE A 221 -3.65 14.61 9.98
C ILE A 221 -4.16 14.50 8.54
N PHE A 222 -5.26 13.78 8.33
CA PHE A 222 -5.90 13.68 7.02
C PHE A 222 -6.33 15.04 6.49
N ALA A 223 -7.01 15.84 7.30
CA ALA A 223 -7.51 17.16 6.91
C ALA A 223 -6.39 18.15 6.56
N SER A 224 -5.28 18.10 7.28
CA SER A 224 -4.10 18.96 7.04
C SER A 224 -3.22 18.49 5.88
N GLY A 225 -3.30 17.20 5.49
CA GLY A 225 -2.37 16.59 4.55
C GLY A 225 -0.93 16.48 5.10
N GLU A 226 -0.78 16.42 6.43
CA GLU A 226 0.51 16.32 7.11
C GLU A 226 1.28 15.07 6.69
N ARG A 227 0.56 13.97 6.51
CA ARG A 227 1.06 12.68 5.98
C ARG A 227 -0.05 11.88 5.33
N VAL A 228 0.33 10.94 4.47
CA VAL A 228 -0.58 10.04 3.79
C VAL A 228 -0.21 8.57 4.02
N ASN A 229 1.02 8.27 4.46
CA ASN A 229 1.51 6.93 4.72
C ASN A 229 1.50 6.62 6.21
N PHE A 230 0.89 5.49 6.56
CA PHE A 230 0.67 5.04 7.94
C PHE A 230 1.08 3.58 8.12
N VAL A 231 1.26 3.20 9.38
CA VAL A 231 1.42 1.81 9.80
C VAL A 231 0.37 1.47 10.86
N ALA A 232 -0.32 0.34 10.65
CA ALA A 232 -1.19 -0.26 11.65
C ALA A 232 -0.49 -1.50 12.22
N ARG A 233 -0.27 -1.50 13.54
CA ARG A 233 0.33 -2.61 14.28
C ARG A 233 -0.72 -3.29 15.16
N PRO A 234 -0.75 -4.63 15.24
CA PRO A 234 -1.69 -5.33 16.12
C PRO A 234 -1.49 -4.91 17.57
N ARG A 235 -2.57 -4.58 18.28
CA ARG A 235 -2.53 -4.41 19.75
C ARG A 235 -2.07 -5.72 20.40
N ARG A 236 -1.19 -5.62 21.38
CA ARG A 236 -0.66 -6.78 22.14
C ARG A 236 -1.71 -7.33 23.10
#